data_ac75968ac410e7a1a7f368d205c778bd
#
_entry.id   ac75968ac410e7a1a7f368d205c778bd
#
_cell.length_a   1.000
_cell.length_b   1.000
_cell.length_c   1.000
_cell.angle_alpha   90.00
_cell.angle_beta   90.00
_cell.angle_gamma   90.00
#
_symmetry.space_group_name_H-M   'P 1'
#
loop_
_entity.id
_entity.type
_entity.pdbx_description
1 polymer ?
#
loop_
_entity_poly.entity_id
_entity_poly.type
_entity_poly.pdbx_seq_one_letter_code
_entity_poly.pdbx_strand_id
1 'polypeptide(L)'
;ICPTEIAEMDRLTDEGVHVIGISGDNEFCKQNWKQTNDLIKDVRHPLAADCGLKLSTELGVVDADEGVCLRATFILNSEGVIQHVTVNALDTGRSADETIRTLKALQAGGLTGCSWNPGDEFVA
;
A
#
# COMPACT_ATOMS: atom_id res chain seq x y z
N ILE A 1 10.48 -1.90 -6.45
CA ILE A 1 9.45 -0.88 -6.20
C ILE A 1 9.44 0.12 -7.34
N CYS A 2 8.25 0.49 -7.79
CA CYS A 2 8.06 1.47 -8.87
C CYS A 2 7.87 2.87 -8.27
N PRO A 3 8.69 3.87 -8.63
CA PRO A 3 8.55 5.22 -8.10
C PRO A 3 7.21 5.86 -8.45
N THR A 4 6.67 5.58 -9.62
CA THR A 4 5.33 6.06 -10.01
C THR A 4 4.25 5.53 -9.07
N GLU A 5 4.33 4.26 -8.71
CA GLU A 5 3.38 3.62 -7.80
C GLU A 5 3.45 4.22 -6.39
N ILE A 6 4.65 4.51 -5.89
CA ILE A 6 4.84 5.18 -4.59
C ILE A 6 4.24 6.59 -4.63
N ALA A 7 4.49 7.34 -5.68
CA ALA A 7 3.94 8.68 -5.84
C ALA A 7 2.40 8.66 -5.89
N GLU A 8 1.82 7.69 -6.61
CA GLU A 8 0.36 7.50 -6.67
C GLU A 8 -0.23 7.11 -5.31
N MET A 9 0.42 6.22 -4.57
CA MET A 9 -0.03 5.79 -3.25
C MET A 9 0.06 6.90 -2.19
N ASP A 10 0.88 7.93 -2.43
CA ASP A 10 0.97 9.08 -1.53
C ASP A 10 -0.36 9.85 -1.42
N ARG A 11 -1.24 9.72 -2.41
CA ARG A 11 -2.61 10.28 -2.39
C ARG A 11 -3.43 9.79 -1.20
N LEU A 12 -3.15 8.59 -0.70
CA LEU A 12 -3.83 8.02 0.47
C LEU A 12 -3.59 8.84 1.75
N THR A 13 -2.50 9.59 1.83
CA THR A 13 -2.22 10.47 2.98
C THR A 13 -3.29 11.57 3.14
N ASP A 14 -3.96 11.96 2.07
CA ASP A 14 -5.04 12.96 2.09
C ASP A 14 -6.37 12.37 2.59
N GLU A 15 -6.45 11.06 2.76
CA GLU A 15 -7.66 10.35 3.20
C GLU A 15 -7.72 10.17 4.73
N GLY A 16 -6.84 10.82 5.48
CA GLY A 16 -6.82 10.77 6.95
C GLY A 16 -6.29 9.47 7.53
N VAL A 17 -5.46 8.74 6.80
CA VAL A 17 -4.84 7.47 7.22
C VAL A 17 -3.33 7.57 7.26
N HIS A 18 -2.71 6.70 8.06
CA HIS A 18 -1.26 6.51 8.02
C HIS A 18 -0.89 5.58 6.88
N VAL A 19 -0.01 6.03 6.01
CA VAL A 19 0.52 5.24 4.89
C VAL A 19 1.97 4.91 5.19
N ILE A 20 2.38 3.65 4.95
CA ILE A 20 3.77 3.22 5.09
C ILE A 20 4.10 2.37 3.85
N GLY A 21 5.10 2.78 3.09
CA GLY A 21 5.69 1.96 2.03
C GLY A 21 6.79 1.08 2.61
N ILE A 22 6.78 -0.21 2.27
CA ILE A 22 7.76 -1.17 2.81
C ILE A 22 8.39 -1.94 1.65
N SER A 23 9.71 -2.09 1.68
CA SER A 23 10.44 -2.92 0.72
C SER A 23 11.64 -3.61 1.36
N GLY A 24 12.18 -4.62 0.68
CA GLY A 24 13.18 -5.53 1.20
C GLY A 24 14.64 -5.03 1.17
N ASP A 25 14.86 -3.78 0.84
CA ASP A 25 16.18 -3.13 0.89
C ASP A 25 16.46 -2.52 2.28
N ASN A 26 17.44 -1.63 2.39
CA ASN A 26 17.76 -0.95 3.64
C ASN A 26 17.36 0.54 3.60
N GLU A 27 17.39 1.17 4.77
CA GLU A 27 17.02 2.56 4.96
C GLU A 27 17.91 3.55 4.19
N PHE A 28 19.18 3.23 4.02
CA PHE A 28 20.13 4.10 3.30
C PHE A 28 19.84 4.10 1.80
N CYS A 29 19.52 2.97 1.23
CA CYS A 29 19.07 2.87 -0.17
C CYS A 29 17.81 3.69 -0.40
N LYS A 30 16.84 3.63 0.50
CA LYS A 30 15.60 4.40 0.43
C LYS A 30 15.85 5.89 0.54
N GLN A 31 16.67 6.29 1.48
CA GLN A 31 17.03 7.69 1.69
C GLN A 31 17.68 8.28 0.44
N ASN A 32 18.68 7.60 -0.10
CA ASN A 32 19.35 8.03 -1.32
C ASN A 32 18.40 8.07 -2.52
N TRP A 33 17.58 7.05 -2.68
CA TRP A 33 16.59 6.98 -3.76
C TRP A 33 15.57 8.13 -3.67
N LYS A 34 15.07 8.41 -2.47
CA LYS A 34 14.13 9.52 -2.26
C LYS A 34 14.78 10.88 -2.58
N GLN A 35 16.04 11.06 -2.26
CA GLN A 35 16.77 12.31 -2.55
C GLN A 35 17.10 12.50 -4.03
N THR A 36 17.27 11.41 -4.78
CA THR A 36 17.76 11.45 -6.17
C THR A 36 16.68 11.21 -7.22
N ASN A 37 15.47 10.83 -6.82
CA ASN A 37 14.38 10.53 -7.74
C ASN A 37 13.28 11.60 -7.65
N ASP A 38 13.06 12.33 -8.73
CA ASP A 38 12.12 13.45 -8.79
C ASP A 38 10.65 13.04 -8.52
N LEU A 39 10.27 11.79 -8.79
CA LEU A 39 8.92 11.31 -8.58
C LEU A 39 8.57 11.09 -7.11
N ILE A 40 9.58 10.82 -6.26
CA ILE A 40 9.35 10.42 -4.87
C ILE A 40 9.99 11.36 -3.85
N LYS A 41 10.74 12.36 -4.26
CA LYS A 41 11.42 13.29 -3.34
C LYS A 41 10.47 14.02 -2.40
N ASP A 42 9.25 14.31 -2.85
CA ASP A 42 8.24 15.05 -2.10
C ASP A 42 7.15 14.14 -1.50
N VAL A 43 7.31 12.83 -1.59
CA VAL A 43 6.39 11.86 -0.98
C VAL A 43 6.38 12.02 0.54
N ARG A 44 5.19 12.15 1.11
CA ARG A 44 4.96 12.47 2.54
C ARG A 44 5.00 11.24 3.43
N HIS A 45 4.57 10.08 2.93
CA HIS A 45 4.54 8.86 3.73
C HIS A 45 5.94 8.25 3.89
N PRO A 46 6.22 7.62 5.03
CA PRO A 46 7.51 6.98 5.27
C PRO A 46 7.71 5.75 4.39
N LEU A 47 8.95 5.52 4.02
CA LEU A 47 9.40 4.33 3.30
C LEU A 47 10.25 3.49 4.26
N ALA A 48 9.72 2.39 4.73
CA ALA A 48 10.37 1.50 5.69
C ALA A 48 11.13 0.36 5.00
N ALA A 49 12.13 -0.16 5.67
CA ALA A 49 12.98 -1.25 5.21
C ALA A 49 12.65 -2.56 5.94
N ASP A 50 12.28 -3.59 5.20
CA ASP A 50 12.13 -4.95 5.70
C ASP A 50 13.40 -5.75 5.38
N CYS A 51 14.49 -5.41 6.03
CA CYS A 51 15.78 -6.07 5.82
C CYS A 51 15.69 -7.56 6.16
N GLY A 52 16.06 -8.40 5.19
CA GLY A 52 15.95 -9.86 5.34
C GLY A 52 14.54 -10.40 5.17
N LEU A 53 13.59 -9.57 4.72
CA LEU A 53 12.21 -9.98 4.38
C LEU A 53 11.46 -10.65 5.54
N LYS A 54 11.72 -10.26 6.77
CA LYS A 54 11.12 -10.90 7.96
C LYS A 54 9.61 -10.68 8.03
N LEU A 55 9.18 -9.42 7.94
CA LEU A 55 7.76 -9.09 7.95
C LEU A 55 7.04 -9.66 6.72
N SER A 56 7.62 -9.49 5.55
CA SER A 56 7.04 -9.98 4.30
C SER A 56 6.90 -11.50 4.28
N THR A 57 7.85 -12.22 4.89
CA THR A 57 7.77 -13.68 5.04
C THR A 57 6.63 -14.09 5.96
N GLU A 58 6.46 -13.42 7.10
CA GLU A 58 5.35 -13.69 8.02
C GLU A 58 3.99 -13.38 7.40
N LEU A 59 3.92 -12.36 6.56
CA LEU A 59 2.70 -12.02 5.83
C LEU A 59 2.44 -12.91 4.61
N GLY A 60 3.37 -13.78 4.24
CA GLY A 60 3.22 -14.68 3.10
C GLY A 60 3.31 -14.00 1.74
N VAL A 61 3.98 -12.86 1.64
CA VAL A 61 4.04 -12.02 0.42
C VAL A 61 5.44 -11.92 -0.16
N VAL A 62 6.21 -12.99 -0.06
CA VAL A 62 7.56 -13.09 -0.63
C VAL A 62 7.54 -14.01 -1.84
N ASP A 63 8.14 -13.57 -2.94
CA ASP A 63 8.56 -14.45 -4.01
C ASP A 63 9.92 -15.06 -3.61
N ALA A 64 9.91 -16.34 -3.22
CA ALA A 64 11.10 -17.01 -2.70
C ALA A 64 12.16 -17.25 -3.79
N ASP A 65 11.77 -17.42 -5.04
CA ASP A 65 12.69 -17.64 -6.16
C ASP A 65 13.45 -16.37 -6.51
N GLU A 66 12.77 -15.22 -6.53
CA GLU A 66 13.36 -13.92 -6.82
C GLU A 66 13.95 -13.24 -5.56
N GLY A 67 13.59 -13.69 -4.36
CA GLY A 67 14.05 -13.09 -3.10
C GLY A 67 13.55 -11.66 -2.87
N VAL A 68 12.34 -11.35 -3.32
CA VAL A 68 11.73 -10.03 -3.21
C VAL A 68 10.27 -10.11 -2.74
N CYS A 69 9.74 -8.99 -2.27
CA CYS A 69 8.32 -8.90 -1.93
C CYS A 69 7.44 -8.88 -3.19
N LEU A 70 6.32 -9.57 -3.13
CA LEU A 70 5.22 -9.38 -4.07
C LEU A 70 4.61 -7.98 -3.89
N ARG A 71 3.78 -7.56 -4.82
CA ARG A 71 3.11 -6.26 -4.79
C ARG A 71 1.86 -6.33 -3.93
N ALA A 72 2.05 -6.24 -2.62
CA ALA A 72 0.98 -6.38 -1.65
C ALA A 72 0.55 -5.04 -1.06
N THR A 73 -0.73 -4.94 -0.74
CA THR A 73 -1.32 -3.81 -0.03
C THR A 73 -2.22 -4.36 1.08
N PHE A 74 -2.05 -3.82 2.29
CA PHE A 74 -2.84 -4.16 3.47
C PHE A 74 -3.54 -2.91 3.99
N ILE A 75 -4.81 -3.01 4.32
CA ILE A 75 -5.55 -1.95 5.03
C ILE A 75 -5.93 -2.51 6.40
N LEU A 76 -5.54 -1.79 7.45
CA LEU A 76 -5.82 -2.14 8.82
C LEU A 76 -6.76 -1.11 9.45
N ASN A 77 -7.60 -1.56 10.39
CA ASN A 77 -8.40 -0.64 11.19
C ASN A 77 -7.56 -0.03 12.34
N SER A 78 -8.18 0.83 13.16
CA SER A 78 -7.53 1.49 14.28
C SER A 78 -7.06 0.53 15.39
N GLU A 79 -7.54 -0.69 15.40
CA GLU A 79 -7.13 -1.75 16.34
C GLU A 79 -6.00 -2.62 15.79
N GLY A 80 -5.51 -2.33 14.58
CA GLY A 80 -4.45 -3.09 13.93
C GLY A 80 -4.92 -4.39 13.26
N VAL A 81 -6.23 -4.55 13.07
CA VAL A 81 -6.80 -5.74 12.42
C VAL A 81 -6.90 -5.51 10.92
N ILE A 82 -6.41 -6.47 10.15
CA ILE A 82 -6.43 -6.42 8.68
C ILE A 82 -7.88 -6.50 8.19
N GLN A 83 -8.29 -5.52 7.41
CA GLN A 83 -9.62 -5.42 6.80
C GLN A 83 -9.60 -5.75 5.30
N HIS A 84 -8.48 -5.56 4.64
CA HIS A 84 -8.32 -5.77 3.22
C HIS A 84 -6.88 -6.17 2.89
N VAL A 85 -6.71 -7.11 2.00
CA VAL A 85 -5.42 -7.53 1.45
C VAL A 85 -5.54 -7.67 -0.06
N THR A 86 -4.59 -7.09 -0.77
CA THR A 86 -4.41 -7.33 -2.20
C THR A 86 -2.97 -7.75 -2.45
N VAL A 87 -2.76 -8.80 -3.22
CA VAL A 87 -1.43 -9.26 -3.59
C VAL A 87 -1.39 -9.46 -5.11
N ASN A 88 -0.63 -8.63 -5.79
CA ASN A 88 -0.40 -8.75 -7.23
C ASN A 88 0.92 -9.47 -7.51
N ALA A 89 0.99 -10.14 -8.64
CA ALA A 89 2.24 -10.68 -9.17
C ALA A 89 3.26 -9.55 -9.44
N LEU A 90 4.53 -9.91 -9.58
CA LEU A 90 5.62 -8.94 -9.75
C LEU A 90 5.48 -8.05 -11.00
N ASP A 91 4.82 -8.54 -12.03
CA ASP A 91 4.61 -7.83 -13.29
C ASP A 91 3.34 -6.95 -13.31
N THR A 92 2.53 -6.99 -12.24
CA THR A 92 1.22 -6.33 -12.21
C THR A 92 1.23 -5.19 -11.19
N GLY A 93 1.11 -3.94 -11.66
CA GLY A 93 1.05 -2.74 -10.82
C GLY A 93 -0.22 -2.70 -9.97
N ARG A 94 -0.12 -2.00 -8.83
CA ARG A 94 -1.26 -1.72 -7.96
C ARG A 94 -2.05 -0.52 -8.49
N SER A 95 -3.30 -0.39 -8.07
CA SER A 95 -4.15 0.76 -8.38
C SER A 95 -4.39 1.60 -7.12
N ALA A 96 -3.91 2.83 -7.12
CA ALA A 96 -4.18 3.79 -6.04
C ALA A 96 -5.67 4.13 -5.97
N ASP A 97 -6.34 4.27 -7.11
CA ASP A 97 -7.78 4.57 -7.16
C ASP A 97 -8.61 3.47 -6.51
N GLU A 98 -8.31 2.21 -6.80
CA GLU A 98 -9.02 1.07 -6.18
C GLU A 98 -8.71 0.96 -4.69
N THR A 99 -7.49 1.24 -4.27
CA THR A 99 -7.12 1.28 -2.85
C THR A 99 -7.89 2.38 -2.12
N ILE A 100 -8.01 3.58 -2.71
CA ILE A 100 -8.78 4.68 -2.15
C ILE A 100 -10.27 4.32 -2.08
N ARG A 101 -10.83 3.73 -3.14
CA ARG A 101 -12.23 3.27 -3.18
C ARG A 101 -12.51 2.29 -2.04
N THR A 102 -11.67 1.29 -1.87
CA THR A 102 -11.80 0.29 -0.81
C THR A 102 -11.67 0.92 0.57
N LEU A 103 -10.70 1.81 0.76
CA LEU A 103 -10.53 2.54 2.02
C LEU A 103 -11.79 3.34 2.38
N LYS A 104 -12.35 4.06 1.42
CA LYS A 104 -13.58 4.84 1.63
C LYS A 104 -14.78 3.96 1.94
N ALA A 105 -14.88 2.79 1.32
CA ALA A 105 -15.92 1.81 1.65
C ALA A 105 -15.79 1.33 3.10
N LEU A 106 -14.58 1.03 3.56
CA LEU A 106 -14.32 0.64 4.95
C LEU A 106 -14.64 1.78 5.94
N GLN A 107 -14.32 3.02 5.59
CA GLN A 107 -14.60 4.19 6.43
C GLN A 107 -16.08 4.57 6.49
N ALA A 108 -16.85 4.24 5.47
CA ALA A 108 -18.26 4.60 5.36
C ALA A 108 -19.15 3.93 6.43
N GLY A 109 -18.73 2.76 6.93
CA GLY A 109 -19.37 2.09 8.06
C GLY A 109 -20.71 1.40 7.78
N GLY A 110 -21.21 1.45 6.54
CA GLY A 110 -22.42 0.75 6.09
C GLY A 110 -22.09 -0.48 5.26
N LEU A 111 -23.10 -1.29 4.96
CA LEU A 111 -22.95 -2.42 4.06
C LEU A 111 -22.92 -1.93 2.62
N THR A 112 -21.74 -1.93 2.01
CA THR A 112 -21.55 -1.49 0.63
C THR A 112 -21.81 -2.65 -0.34
N GLY A 113 -22.42 -2.33 -1.47
CA GLY A 113 -22.62 -3.30 -2.56
C GLY A 113 -21.35 -3.55 -3.36
N CYS A 114 -21.45 -4.50 -4.29
CA CYS A 114 -20.36 -4.74 -5.25
C CYS A 114 -20.12 -3.49 -6.09
N SER A 115 -18.86 -3.17 -6.36
CA SER A 115 -18.45 -1.98 -7.13
C SER A 115 -18.92 -0.64 -6.55
N TRP A 116 -19.21 -0.62 -5.26
CA TRP A 116 -19.62 0.60 -4.56
C TRP A 116 -18.58 1.72 -4.71
N ASN A 117 -19.06 2.94 -4.93
CA ASN A 117 -18.25 4.15 -4.95
C ASN A 117 -18.74 5.14 -3.88
N PRO A 118 -17.87 6.05 -3.41
CA PRO A 118 -18.30 7.11 -2.50
C PRO A 118 -19.48 7.91 -3.07
N GLY A 119 -20.54 8.00 -2.29
CA GLY A 119 -21.81 8.63 -2.71
C GLY A 119 -22.90 7.65 -3.11
N ASP A 120 -22.56 6.39 -3.36
CA ASP A 120 -23.56 5.34 -3.62
C ASP A 120 -24.29 4.96 -2.32
N GLU A 121 -25.52 4.48 -2.47
CA GLU A 121 -26.30 4.00 -1.34
C GLU A 121 -25.75 2.70 -0.75
N PHE A 122 -26.00 2.47 0.53
CA PHE A 122 -25.72 1.19 1.17
C PHE A 122 -26.75 0.15 0.80
N VAL A 123 -26.36 -1.13 0.81
CA VAL A 123 -27.25 -2.25 0.53
C VAL A 123 -28.17 -2.55 1.73
N ALA A 124 -27.70 -2.24 2.91
CA ALA A 124 -28.46 -2.41 4.15
C ALA A 124 -28.07 -1.34 5.16
#